data_619973c72558ff2b0ec2d8c5beb87e0f
#
_entry.id   619973c72558ff2b0ec2d8c5beb87e0f
#
_cell.length_a   1.000
_cell.length_b   1.000
_cell.length_c   1.000
_cell.angle_alpha   90.00
_cell.angle_beta   90.00
_cell.angle_gamma   90.00
#
_symmetry.space_group_name_H-M   'P 1'
#
loop_
_entity.id
_entity.type
_entity.pdbx_description
1 polymer ?
#
loop_
_entity_poly.entity_id
_entity_poly.type
_entity_poly.pdbx_seq_one_letter_code
_entity_poly.pdbx_strand_id
1 'polypeptide(L)'
;MKIQSSWIFECSPEDIYPHFFFAQMDETYPIAFRLGIPKPLSCKVLEGVPKVGHTRQCTTDRGYIRQEIMELEQDRKLVYQMRDTNVWCRKWVSYLQDTFLLDRMGDGKTRVQRTTEFNGVASIPLLSTIALWFSLRQAHRYAAKNWRRLSAELKDQRSVSAAT
;
A
#
# COMPACT_ATOMS: atom_id res chain seq x y z
N MET A 1 -12.43 1.04 -12.62
CA MET A 1 -11.67 -0.23 -12.82
C MET A 1 -11.11 -0.73 -11.50
N LYS A 2 -10.71 -2.01 -11.42
CA LYS A 2 -10.06 -2.52 -10.21
C LYS A 2 -8.88 -3.44 -10.51
N ILE A 3 -7.91 -3.44 -9.59
CA ILE A 3 -6.79 -4.37 -9.54
C ILE A 3 -6.88 -5.08 -8.20
N GLN A 4 -6.72 -6.39 -8.21
CA GLN A 4 -6.76 -7.22 -7.01
C GLN A 4 -5.47 -8.03 -6.91
N SER A 5 -4.91 -8.12 -5.71
CA SER A 5 -3.73 -8.91 -5.39
C SER A 5 -3.93 -9.59 -4.06
N SER A 6 -3.39 -10.79 -3.91
CA SER A 6 -3.41 -11.54 -2.66
C SER A 6 -2.01 -12.04 -2.33
N TRP A 7 -1.63 -11.96 -1.06
CA TRP A 7 -0.32 -12.35 -0.56
C TRP A 7 -0.46 -13.09 0.77
N ILE A 8 0.48 -13.97 1.06
CA ILE A 8 0.63 -14.61 2.36
C ILE A 8 1.91 -14.08 3.00
N PHE A 9 1.80 -13.64 4.24
CA PHE A 9 2.90 -13.16 5.07
C PHE A 9 3.14 -14.12 6.23
N GLU A 10 4.39 -14.29 6.60
CA GLU A 10 4.88 -15.22 7.64
C GLU A 10 4.78 -14.62 9.06
N CYS A 11 3.81 -13.76 9.31
CA CYS A 11 3.55 -13.12 10.58
C CYS A 11 2.04 -12.97 10.82
N SER A 12 1.66 -12.67 12.06
CA SER A 12 0.25 -12.48 12.42
C SER A 12 -0.32 -11.16 11.90
N PRO A 13 -1.66 -11.00 11.83
CA PRO A 13 -2.27 -9.74 11.45
C PRO A 13 -1.83 -8.57 12.33
N GLU A 14 -1.71 -8.78 13.64
CA GLU A 14 -1.31 -7.75 14.61
C GLU A 14 0.10 -7.21 14.35
N ASP A 15 1.00 -8.06 13.83
CA ASP A 15 2.36 -7.63 13.52
C ASP A 15 2.44 -6.81 12.25
N ILE A 16 1.73 -7.24 11.19
CA ILE A 16 1.84 -6.60 9.88
C ILE A 16 0.96 -5.37 9.75
N TYR A 17 -0.18 -5.33 10.46
CA TYR A 17 -1.18 -4.28 10.32
C TYR A 17 -0.64 -2.86 10.55
N PRO A 18 0.17 -2.57 11.59
CA PRO A 18 0.75 -1.24 11.80
C PRO A 18 1.58 -0.74 10.62
N HIS A 19 2.20 -1.64 9.89
CA HIS A 19 3.07 -1.31 8.74
C HIS A 19 2.31 -0.89 7.47
N PHE A 20 0.98 -0.99 7.45
CA PHE A 20 0.19 -0.37 6.40
C PHE A 20 0.01 1.14 6.59
N PHE A 21 0.20 1.63 7.81
CA PHE A 21 0.16 3.06 8.13
C PHE A 21 1.53 3.71 8.04
N PHE A 22 2.53 3.01 8.57
CA PHE A 22 3.91 3.47 8.68
C PHE A 22 4.80 2.50 7.92
N ALA A 23 5.26 2.91 6.76
CA ALA A 23 6.09 2.07 5.91
C ALA A 23 7.36 2.81 5.49
N GLN A 24 8.49 2.14 5.61
CA GLN A 24 9.75 2.51 4.99
C GLN A 24 10.01 1.51 3.87
N MET A 25 10.16 2.00 2.65
CA MET A 25 10.44 1.14 1.49
C MET A 25 11.95 0.92 1.35
N ASP A 26 12.31 -0.18 0.68
CA ASP A 26 13.71 -0.50 0.41
C ASP A 26 14.33 0.47 -0.62
N GLU A 27 15.67 0.47 -0.68
CA GLU A 27 16.43 1.33 -1.59
C GLU A 27 16.45 0.81 -3.04
N THR A 28 15.94 -0.41 -3.30
CA THR A 28 15.93 -0.97 -4.65
C THR A 28 15.13 -0.09 -5.60
N TYR A 29 15.60 0.07 -6.83
CA TYR A 29 14.97 0.92 -7.84
C TYR A 29 14.62 0.11 -9.10
N PRO A 30 13.48 -0.62 -9.09
CA PRO A 30 13.02 -1.39 -10.24
C PRO A 30 12.86 -0.55 -11.50
N ILE A 31 13.06 -1.17 -12.66
CA ILE A 31 13.04 -0.50 -13.98
C ILE A 31 11.75 0.29 -14.21
N ALA A 32 10.60 -0.22 -13.76
CA ALA A 32 9.31 0.46 -13.90
C ALA A 32 9.32 1.88 -13.32
N PHE A 33 10.00 2.11 -12.18
CA PHE A 33 10.12 3.43 -11.58
C PHE A 33 11.09 4.34 -12.34
N ARG A 34 12.11 3.77 -12.98
CA ARG A 34 12.99 4.52 -13.89
C ARG A 34 12.24 5.05 -15.11
N LEU A 35 11.19 4.34 -15.56
CA LEU A 35 10.32 4.74 -16.67
C LEU A 35 9.26 5.78 -16.29
N GLY A 36 9.32 6.34 -15.07
CA GLY A 36 8.48 7.49 -14.67
C GLY A 36 7.38 7.18 -13.67
N ILE A 37 7.15 5.92 -13.28
CA ILE A 37 6.20 5.59 -12.21
C ILE A 37 6.77 6.14 -10.89
N PRO A 38 5.97 6.87 -10.07
CA PRO A 38 6.43 7.36 -8.78
C PRO A 38 6.78 6.19 -7.85
N LYS A 39 8.03 6.15 -7.37
CA LYS A 39 8.49 5.14 -6.41
C LYS A 39 8.07 5.56 -4.99
N PRO A 40 7.29 4.77 -4.25
CA PRO A 40 7.07 5.03 -2.83
C PRO A 40 8.39 4.94 -2.06
N LEU A 41 8.64 5.89 -1.16
CA LEU A 41 9.81 5.92 -0.27
C LEU A 41 9.39 5.62 1.16
N SER A 42 8.39 6.34 1.66
CA SER A 42 7.86 6.16 3.01
C SER A 42 6.40 6.56 3.08
N CYS A 43 5.69 6.01 4.05
CA CYS A 43 4.31 6.41 4.35
C CYS A 43 4.17 6.66 5.85
N LYS A 44 3.38 7.66 6.24
CA LYS A 44 3.03 7.96 7.63
C LYS A 44 1.65 8.58 7.75
N VAL A 45 1.02 8.43 8.91
CA VAL A 45 -0.18 9.19 9.28
C VAL A 45 0.25 10.53 9.85
N LEU A 46 -0.30 11.64 9.33
CA LEU A 46 0.13 12.99 9.66
C LEU A 46 -0.29 13.37 11.09
N GLU A 47 -1.44 12.91 11.52
CA GLU A 47 -2.03 13.20 12.83
C GLU A 47 -1.55 12.24 13.94
N GLY A 48 -0.60 11.34 13.63
CA GLY A 48 -0.04 10.38 14.59
C GLY A 48 -0.81 9.06 14.62
N VAL A 49 -1.62 8.80 15.65
CA VAL A 49 -2.37 7.54 15.78
C VAL A 49 -3.43 7.43 14.69
N PRO A 50 -3.47 6.31 13.91
CA PRO A 50 -4.43 6.15 12.83
C PRO A 50 -5.87 6.14 13.33
N LYS A 51 -6.74 6.93 12.68
CA LYS A 51 -8.20 6.97 12.89
C LYS A 51 -8.91 7.25 11.57
N VAL A 52 -10.18 6.89 11.47
CA VAL A 52 -11.03 7.29 10.34
C VAL A 52 -11.04 8.81 10.22
N GLY A 53 -10.90 9.32 9.00
CA GLY A 53 -10.76 10.74 8.69
C GLY A 53 -9.33 11.29 8.74
N HIS A 54 -8.37 10.57 9.34
CA HIS A 54 -6.97 10.98 9.35
C HIS A 54 -6.30 10.80 8.00
N THR A 55 -5.25 11.57 7.75
CA THR A 55 -4.52 11.59 6.50
C THR A 55 -3.25 10.75 6.58
N ARG A 56 -3.18 9.70 5.74
CA ARG A 56 -1.93 9.00 5.46
C ARG A 56 -1.23 9.66 4.27
N GLN A 57 0.01 10.08 4.44
CA GLN A 57 0.84 10.61 3.38
C GLN A 57 1.94 9.63 3.00
N CYS A 58 1.99 9.26 1.73
CA CYS A 58 3.10 8.53 1.13
C CYS A 58 3.98 9.49 0.34
N THR A 59 5.23 9.61 0.75
CA THR A 59 6.28 10.33 0.02
C THR A 59 6.81 9.43 -1.09
N THR A 60 7.02 10.00 -2.27
CA THR A 60 7.61 9.31 -3.43
C THR A 60 8.85 10.07 -3.89
N ASP A 61 9.63 9.48 -4.78
CA ASP A 61 10.76 10.13 -5.44
C ASP A 61 10.36 11.32 -6.35
N ARG A 62 9.05 11.49 -6.60
CA ARG A 62 8.48 12.50 -7.53
C ARG A 62 7.41 13.37 -6.88
N GLY A 63 7.23 13.28 -5.56
CA GLY A 63 6.24 14.04 -4.85
C GLY A 63 5.56 13.25 -3.72
N TYR A 64 4.29 13.50 -3.49
CA TYR A 64 3.52 12.83 -2.44
C TYR A 64 2.15 12.37 -2.93
N ILE A 65 1.58 11.40 -2.20
CA ILE A 65 0.19 10.96 -2.33
C ILE A 65 -0.43 11.02 -0.94
N ARG A 66 -1.52 11.78 -0.78
CA ARG A 66 -2.31 11.87 0.45
C ARG A 66 -3.58 11.06 0.30
N GLN A 67 -3.82 10.24 1.30
CA GLN A 67 -4.96 9.33 1.37
C GLN A 67 -5.66 9.53 2.70
N GLU A 68 -6.99 9.64 2.67
CA GLU A 68 -7.81 9.64 3.87
C GLU A 68 -8.12 8.21 4.27
N ILE A 69 -8.09 7.92 5.56
CA ILE A 69 -8.53 6.64 6.12
C ILE A 69 -10.07 6.66 6.16
N MET A 70 -10.70 5.84 5.32
CA MET A 70 -12.16 5.76 5.20
C MET A 70 -12.78 4.74 6.13
N GLU A 71 -12.09 3.61 6.32
CA GLU A 71 -12.48 2.55 7.25
C GLU A 71 -11.25 2.00 7.94
N LEU A 72 -11.43 1.59 9.20
CA LEU A 72 -10.38 1.03 10.03
C LEU A 72 -11.01 0.01 10.99
N GLU A 73 -10.80 -1.28 10.70
CA GLU A 73 -11.07 -2.39 11.63
C GLU A 73 -9.71 -2.98 12.02
N GLN A 74 -9.38 -2.87 13.29
CA GLN A 74 -8.07 -3.27 13.78
C GLN A 74 -7.73 -4.71 13.37
N ASP A 75 -6.50 -4.90 12.82
CA ASP A 75 -5.92 -6.16 12.39
C ASP A 75 -6.72 -6.92 11.32
N ARG A 76 -7.75 -6.29 10.73
CA ARG A 76 -8.67 -6.95 9.80
C ARG A 76 -8.89 -6.19 8.50
N LYS A 77 -9.22 -4.90 8.57
CA LYS A 77 -9.61 -4.12 7.38
C LYS A 77 -9.08 -2.71 7.44
N LEU A 78 -8.71 -2.22 6.30
CA LEU A 78 -8.25 -0.85 6.12
C LEU A 78 -8.64 -0.34 4.73
N VAL A 79 -9.27 0.82 4.67
CA VAL A 79 -9.65 1.48 3.42
C VAL A 79 -9.06 2.86 3.37
N TYR A 80 -8.31 3.13 2.31
CA TYR A 80 -7.75 4.44 1.99
C TYR A 80 -8.38 5.01 0.73
N GLN A 81 -8.71 6.29 0.72
CA GLN A 81 -9.10 7.01 -0.48
C GLN A 81 -8.12 8.15 -0.77
N MET A 82 -7.61 8.22 -1.99
CA MET A 82 -6.74 9.31 -2.39
C MET A 82 -7.53 10.63 -2.43
N ARG A 83 -7.00 11.67 -1.77
CA ARG A 83 -7.58 13.01 -1.72
C ARG A 83 -6.76 14.03 -2.46
N ASP A 84 -5.42 13.92 -2.37
CA ASP A 84 -4.52 14.86 -3.00
C ASP A 84 -3.21 14.19 -3.40
N THR A 85 -2.60 14.70 -4.45
CA THR A 85 -1.27 14.30 -4.89
C THR A 85 -0.68 15.38 -5.78
N ASN A 86 0.64 15.56 -5.72
CA ASN A 86 1.37 16.43 -6.63
C ASN A 86 2.19 15.64 -7.68
N VAL A 87 2.09 14.30 -7.69
CA VAL A 87 2.75 13.51 -8.73
C VAL A 87 2.06 13.68 -10.08
N TRP A 88 2.78 13.46 -11.17
CA TRP A 88 2.31 13.73 -12.54
C TRP A 88 0.98 13.06 -12.90
N CYS A 89 0.67 11.90 -12.31
CA CYS A 89 -0.57 11.18 -12.58
C CYS A 89 -1.82 11.85 -11.98
N ARG A 90 -1.70 12.94 -11.20
CA ARG A 90 -2.82 13.72 -10.69
C ARG A 90 -3.85 14.07 -11.77
N LYS A 91 -3.34 14.44 -12.96
CA LYS A 91 -4.20 14.81 -14.10
C LYS A 91 -4.88 13.63 -14.78
N TRP A 92 -4.55 12.40 -14.40
CA TRP A 92 -5.01 11.17 -15.06
C TRP A 92 -5.95 10.34 -14.20
N VAL A 93 -6.01 10.61 -12.90
CA VAL A 93 -6.84 9.89 -11.95
C VAL A 93 -7.89 10.80 -11.32
N SER A 94 -9.16 10.43 -11.42
CA SER A 94 -10.28 11.14 -10.78
C SER A 94 -10.72 10.49 -9.46
N TYR A 95 -10.45 9.21 -9.31
CA TYR A 95 -10.76 8.42 -8.12
C TYR A 95 -9.74 7.31 -7.94
N LEU A 96 -9.31 7.09 -6.71
CA LEU A 96 -8.48 5.95 -6.33
C LEU A 96 -8.75 5.57 -4.87
N GLN A 97 -9.10 4.33 -4.64
CA GLN A 97 -9.33 3.75 -3.32
C GLN A 97 -8.59 2.42 -3.20
N ASP A 98 -7.89 2.26 -2.10
CA ASP A 98 -7.23 1.01 -1.71
C ASP A 98 -7.98 0.37 -0.53
N THR A 99 -8.36 -0.89 -0.69
CA THR A 99 -8.92 -1.72 0.38
C THR A 99 -7.95 -2.84 0.70
N PHE A 100 -7.61 -3.00 1.96
CA PHE A 100 -6.83 -4.11 2.50
C PHE A 100 -7.72 -4.95 3.41
N LEU A 101 -7.74 -6.25 3.17
CA LEU A 101 -8.37 -7.25 4.05
C LEU A 101 -7.29 -8.20 4.54
N LEU A 102 -7.28 -8.43 5.84
CA LEU A 102 -6.34 -9.32 6.51
C LEU A 102 -7.11 -10.50 7.09
N ASP A 103 -6.78 -11.69 6.66
CA ASP A 103 -7.33 -12.94 7.18
C ASP A 103 -6.23 -13.70 7.92
N ARG A 104 -6.49 -14.02 9.20
CA ARG A 104 -5.60 -14.90 9.97
C ARG A 104 -5.65 -16.30 9.38
N MET A 105 -4.48 -16.85 9.12
CA MET A 105 -4.30 -18.24 8.70
C MET A 105 -3.71 -19.07 9.85
N GLY A 106 -3.73 -20.39 9.71
CA GLY A 106 -2.96 -21.27 10.59
C GLY A 106 -1.46 -20.94 10.59
N ASP A 107 -0.74 -21.43 11.58
CA ASP A 107 0.73 -21.28 11.73
C ASP A 107 1.23 -19.83 11.85
N GLY A 108 0.41 -18.92 12.40
CA GLY A 108 0.80 -17.54 12.62
C GLY A 108 0.97 -16.70 11.35
N LYS A 109 0.37 -17.13 10.23
CA LYS A 109 0.42 -16.46 8.94
C LYS A 109 -0.79 -15.56 8.72
N THR A 110 -0.62 -14.60 7.84
CA THR A 110 -1.69 -13.67 7.42
C THR A 110 -1.85 -13.70 5.91
N ARG A 111 -3.07 -13.92 5.44
CA ARG A 111 -3.44 -13.61 4.06
C ARG A 111 -3.85 -12.15 3.99
N VAL A 112 -3.20 -11.39 3.12
CA VAL A 112 -3.58 -10.00 2.82
C VAL A 112 -4.10 -9.93 1.40
N GLN A 113 -5.32 -9.41 1.26
CA GLN A 113 -5.93 -9.08 -0.03
C GLN A 113 -5.94 -7.57 -0.20
N ARG A 114 -5.34 -7.07 -1.26
CA ARG A 114 -5.39 -5.65 -1.64
C ARG A 114 -6.22 -5.49 -2.89
N THR A 115 -7.24 -4.64 -2.83
CA THR A 115 -8.03 -4.21 -3.96
C THR A 115 -7.83 -2.72 -4.15
N THR A 116 -7.36 -2.30 -5.33
CA THR A 116 -7.30 -0.88 -5.72
C THR A 116 -8.37 -0.62 -6.77
N GLU A 117 -9.33 0.22 -6.44
CA GLU A 117 -10.34 0.74 -7.34
C GLU A 117 -9.92 2.12 -7.84
N PHE A 118 -10.05 2.37 -9.14
CA PHE A 118 -9.64 3.64 -9.73
C PHE A 118 -10.45 3.98 -10.98
N ASN A 119 -10.57 5.29 -11.22
CA ASN A 119 -11.15 5.85 -12.44
C ASN A 119 -10.17 6.83 -13.06
N GLY A 120 -10.02 6.72 -14.38
CA GLY A 120 -9.30 7.70 -15.18
C GLY A 120 -10.13 8.95 -15.43
N VAL A 121 -9.50 10.00 -15.93
CA VAL A 121 -10.18 11.25 -16.33
C VAL A 121 -10.78 11.10 -17.72
N ALA A 122 -11.95 11.71 -17.93
CA ALA A 122 -12.74 11.54 -19.16
C ALA A 122 -12.07 12.08 -20.46
N SER A 123 -11.08 12.97 -20.34
CA SER A 123 -10.43 13.59 -21.51
C SER A 123 -9.46 12.68 -22.28
N ILE A 124 -8.93 11.61 -21.66
CA ILE A 124 -8.04 10.62 -22.30
C ILE A 124 -8.31 9.24 -21.68
N PRO A 125 -9.51 8.65 -21.86
CA PRO A 125 -9.96 7.55 -21.03
C PRO A 125 -9.15 6.27 -21.21
N LEU A 126 -8.83 5.89 -22.42
CA LEU A 126 -8.20 4.61 -22.71
C LEU A 126 -6.71 4.60 -22.30
N LEU A 127 -5.95 5.60 -22.73
CA LEU A 127 -4.51 5.70 -22.45
C LEU A 127 -4.24 5.90 -20.96
N SER A 128 -5.00 6.80 -20.31
CA SER A 128 -4.86 7.05 -18.87
C SER A 128 -5.21 5.80 -18.05
N THR A 129 -6.21 5.08 -18.45
CA THR A 129 -6.65 3.85 -17.80
C THR A 129 -5.61 2.74 -17.88
N ILE A 130 -5.02 2.52 -19.07
CA ILE A 130 -3.96 1.51 -19.29
C ILE A 130 -2.72 1.89 -18.51
N ALA A 131 -2.29 3.15 -18.58
CA ALA A 131 -1.11 3.64 -17.85
C ALA A 131 -1.28 3.54 -16.32
N LEU A 132 -2.46 3.92 -15.80
CA LEU A 132 -2.78 3.77 -14.38
C LEU A 132 -2.80 2.30 -13.97
N TRP A 133 -3.45 1.43 -14.75
CA TRP A 133 -3.49 0.00 -14.46
C TRP A 133 -2.08 -0.60 -14.37
N PHE A 134 -1.22 -0.30 -15.35
CA PHE A 134 0.15 -0.77 -15.34
C PHE A 134 0.93 -0.23 -14.13
N SER A 135 0.84 1.07 -13.86
CA SER A 135 1.53 1.74 -12.75
C SER A 135 1.11 1.18 -11.40
N LEU A 136 -0.20 1.02 -11.18
CA LEU A 136 -0.74 0.45 -9.94
C LEU A 136 -0.35 -1.02 -9.78
N ARG A 137 -0.32 -1.80 -10.87
CA ARG A 137 0.15 -3.19 -10.82
C ARG A 137 1.63 -3.30 -10.42
N GLN A 138 2.48 -2.37 -10.89
CA GLN A 138 3.89 -2.32 -10.47
C GLN A 138 4.00 -1.90 -8.99
N ALA A 139 3.20 -0.93 -8.57
CA ALA A 139 3.15 -0.51 -7.16
C ALA A 139 2.70 -1.65 -6.23
N HIS A 140 1.70 -2.45 -6.62
CA HIS A 140 1.29 -3.65 -5.88
C HIS A 140 2.42 -4.66 -5.72
N ARG A 141 3.14 -4.96 -6.83
CA ARG A 141 4.27 -5.92 -6.82
C ARG A 141 5.41 -5.44 -5.93
N TYR A 142 5.73 -4.15 -6.02
CA TYR A 142 6.79 -3.55 -5.21
C TYR A 142 6.45 -3.55 -3.72
N ALA A 143 5.24 -3.12 -3.37
CA ALA A 143 4.75 -3.15 -2.01
C ALA A 143 4.73 -4.58 -1.42
N ALA A 144 4.26 -5.55 -2.20
CA ALA A 144 4.27 -6.97 -1.79
C ALA A 144 5.68 -7.49 -1.47
N LYS A 145 6.67 -7.14 -2.31
CA LYS A 145 8.07 -7.53 -2.08
C LYS A 145 8.58 -6.93 -0.77
N ASN A 146 8.31 -5.66 -0.53
CA ASN A 146 8.74 -4.96 0.68
C ASN A 146 8.09 -5.56 1.94
N TRP A 147 6.78 -5.80 1.93
CA TRP A 147 6.07 -6.38 3.06
C TRP A 147 6.42 -7.85 3.31
N ARG A 148 6.72 -8.64 2.27
CA ARG A 148 7.25 -10.01 2.47
C ARG A 148 8.57 -10.02 3.21
N ARG A 149 9.49 -9.12 2.85
CA ARG A 149 10.76 -8.98 3.57
C ARG A 149 10.50 -8.63 5.03
N LEU A 150 9.68 -7.62 5.28
CA LEU A 150 9.32 -7.20 6.62
C LEU A 150 8.66 -8.33 7.44
N SER A 151 7.76 -9.10 6.83
CA SER A 151 7.09 -10.21 7.52
C SER A 151 8.05 -11.32 7.93
N ALA A 152 9.10 -11.57 7.15
CA ALA A 152 10.16 -12.51 7.51
C ALA A 152 10.99 -11.98 8.70
N GLU A 153 11.36 -10.69 8.68
CA GLU A 153 12.08 -10.04 9.79
C GLU A 153 11.26 -10.08 11.09
N LEU A 154 9.95 -9.83 11.03
CA LEU A 154 9.05 -9.91 12.19
C LEU A 154 8.93 -11.33 12.76
N LYS A 155 8.91 -12.35 11.89
CA LYS A 155 8.92 -13.76 12.30
C LYS A 155 10.19 -14.12 13.05
N ASP A 156 11.35 -13.72 12.52
CA ASP A 156 12.65 -14.00 13.15
C ASP A 156 12.77 -13.32 14.53
N GLN A 157 12.31 -12.09 14.67
CA GLN A 157 12.27 -11.38 15.96
C GLN A 157 11.42 -12.10 17.01
N ARG A 158 10.27 -12.65 16.62
CA ARG A 158 9.43 -13.44 17.53
C ARG A 158 10.10 -14.75 17.97
N SER A 159 10.76 -15.44 17.07
CA SER A 159 11.45 -16.70 17.41
C SER A 159 12.58 -16.47 18.43
N VAL A 160 13.29 -15.37 18.32
CA VAL A 160 14.34 -14.99 19.30
C VAL A 160 13.73 -14.62 20.64
N SER A 161 12.65 -13.82 20.66
CA SER A 161 11.99 -13.43 21.91
C SER A 161 11.30 -14.58 22.66
N ALA A 162 10.91 -15.63 21.96
CA ALA A 162 10.30 -16.83 22.58
C ALA A 162 11.34 -17.83 23.14
N ALA A 163 12.62 -17.66 22.78
CA ALA A 163 13.73 -18.50 23.22
C ALA A 163 14.49 -17.93 24.43
N THR A 164 14.11 -16.71 24.89
CA THR A 164 14.69 -16.02 26.04
C THR A 164 13.73 -16.02 27.21
#